data_d444052dccf70f0b22b2878732c8176b
#
_entry.id   d444052dccf70f0b22b2878732c8176b
#
_cell.length_a   1.000
_cell.length_b   1.000
_cell.length_c   1.000
_cell.angle_alpha   90.00
_cell.angle_beta   90.00
_cell.angle_gamma   90.00
#
_symmetry.space_group_name_H-M   'P 1'
#
loop_
_entity.id
_entity.type
_entity.pdbx_description
1 polymer ?
#
loop_
_entity_poly.entity_id
_entity_poly.type
_entity_poly.pdbx_seq_one_letter_code
_entity_poly.pdbx_strand_id
1 'polypeptide(L)'
;SVTPLFPGRSDAGGPRLVLGLGTGCNIAVAHRTGEALFVPPSESGHMTLPDARAFRTLYDVLRRDFPHLPLEAALSGPGLTRLHRFHTGETLKPDEILAQKPRRTLRSFVALLGLAASGLCLSHMATGGLYLIGGTARAIAPQLKPLGFTDMFHPRGPYTDILKNIPVSLVTDDNAALRGCARHLWQCLK
;
A
#
# COMPACT_ATOMS: atom_id res chain seq x y z
N SER A 1 -7.07 -9.88 -13.21
CA SER A 1 -7.98 -8.75 -13.45
C SER A 1 -7.54 -7.58 -12.58
N VAL A 2 -7.69 -6.34 -13.11
CA VAL A 2 -7.29 -5.10 -12.47
C VAL A 2 -8.48 -4.13 -12.52
N THR A 3 -8.82 -3.53 -11.38
CA THR A 3 -9.91 -2.57 -11.27
C THR A 3 -9.34 -1.18 -10.95
N PRO A 4 -9.59 -0.14 -11.78
CA PRO A 4 -9.19 1.22 -11.48
C PRO A 4 -9.87 1.74 -10.21
N LEU A 5 -9.10 2.39 -9.32
CA LEU A 5 -9.59 3.05 -8.11
C LEU A 5 -9.52 4.58 -8.24
N PHE A 6 -8.39 5.09 -8.69
CA PHE A 6 -8.19 6.51 -8.94
C PHE A 6 -7.56 6.69 -10.33
N PRO A 7 -8.11 7.61 -11.15
CA PRO A 7 -7.60 7.86 -12.48
C PRO A 7 -6.22 8.54 -12.43
N GLY A 8 -5.46 8.39 -13.52
CA GLY A 8 -4.18 9.05 -13.73
C GLY A 8 -3.72 8.87 -15.15
N ARG A 9 -2.53 9.37 -15.48
CA ARG A 9 -1.87 9.21 -16.77
C ARG A 9 -0.74 8.21 -16.61
N SER A 10 -0.99 6.94 -16.94
CA SER A 10 0.06 5.92 -16.88
C SER A 10 1.12 6.19 -17.94
N ASP A 11 2.38 6.26 -17.51
CA ASP A 11 3.52 6.17 -18.42
C ASP A 11 3.75 4.70 -18.77
N ALA A 12 3.62 4.35 -20.04
CA ALA A 12 3.75 2.97 -20.51
C ALA A 12 5.15 2.37 -20.25
N GLY A 13 6.19 3.21 -20.27
CA GLY A 13 7.58 2.86 -19.97
C GLY A 13 7.96 2.98 -18.49
N GLY A 14 7.15 3.67 -17.72
CA GLY A 14 7.43 3.97 -16.32
C GLY A 14 7.37 2.76 -15.39
N PRO A 15 8.11 2.79 -14.27
CA PRO A 15 8.06 1.75 -13.26
C PRO A 15 6.64 1.56 -12.71
N ARG A 16 6.27 0.30 -12.45
CA ARG A 16 5.00 -0.08 -11.84
C ARG A 16 5.24 -0.61 -10.45
N LEU A 17 4.61 0.01 -9.46
CA LEU A 17 4.72 -0.38 -8.07
C LEU A 17 3.50 -1.21 -7.66
N VAL A 18 3.75 -2.40 -7.16
CA VAL A 18 2.73 -3.27 -6.53
C VAL A 18 2.92 -3.18 -5.02
N LEU A 19 1.88 -2.77 -4.29
CA LEU A 19 1.86 -2.72 -2.83
C LEU A 19 0.94 -3.84 -2.31
N GLY A 20 1.55 -4.82 -1.69
CA GLY A 20 0.88 -5.96 -1.08
C GLY A 20 0.42 -5.66 0.34
N LEU A 21 -0.87 -5.83 0.61
CA LEU A 21 -1.48 -5.66 1.93
C LEU A 21 -2.27 -6.93 2.26
N GLY A 22 -1.73 -7.71 3.19
CA GLY A 22 -2.30 -8.96 3.66
C GLY A 22 -1.99 -9.20 5.13
N THR A 23 -1.45 -10.35 5.49
CA THR A 23 -0.92 -10.65 6.83
C THR A 23 0.32 -9.81 7.15
N GLY A 24 1.05 -9.37 6.12
CA GLY A 24 2.14 -8.39 6.17
C GLY A 24 1.92 -7.28 5.15
N CYS A 25 2.98 -6.47 4.97
CA CYS A 25 3.07 -5.40 3.97
C CYS A 25 4.40 -5.52 3.23
N ASN A 26 4.36 -5.52 1.89
CA ASN A 26 5.60 -5.40 1.11
C ASN A 26 5.32 -4.79 -0.26
N ILE A 27 6.37 -4.44 -0.99
CA ILE A 27 6.26 -3.95 -2.37
C ILE A 27 7.05 -4.82 -3.35
N ALA A 28 6.65 -4.74 -4.62
CA ALA A 28 7.46 -5.12 -5.76
C ALA A 28 7.41 -3.99 -6.79
N VAL A 29 8.55 -3.67 -7.40
CA VAL A 29 8.62 -2.65 -8.46
C VAL A 29 9.11 -3.29 -9.74
N ALA A 30 8.27 -3.23 -10.77
CA ALA A 30 8.59 -3.73 -12.10
C ALA A 30 9.15 -2.60 -12.97
N HIS A 31 10.39 -2.75 -13.38
CA HIS A 31 11.09 -1.89 -14.34
C HIS A 31 11.07 -2.55 -15.71
N ARG A 32 10.78 -1.78 -16.76
CA ARG A 32 10.88 -2.26 -18.13
C ARG A 32 12.29 -2.02 -18.66
N THR A 33 12.94 -3.09 -19.14
CA THR A 33 14.26 -3.04 -19.76
C THR A 33 14.13 -3.69 -21.14
N GLY A 34 13.86 -2.88 -22.15
CA GLY A 34 13.46 -3.38 -23.47
C GLY A 34 12.14 -4.16 -23.40
N GLU A 35 12.13 -5.41 -23.85
CA GLU A 35 10.98 -6.31 -23.76
C GLU A 35 10.87 -7.06 -22.42
N ALA A 36 11.93 -7.08 -21.62
CA ALA A 36 11.97 -7.75 -20.34
C ALA A 36 11.41 -6.88 -19.20
N LEU A 37 10.98 -7.54 -18.14
CA LEU A 37 10.68 -6.91 -16.86
C LEU A 37 11.75 -7.31 -15.84
N PHE A 38 12.35 -6.31 -15.21
CA PHE A 38 13.25 -6.49 -14.09
C PHE A 38 12.50 -6.12 -12.79
N VAL A 39 12.46 -7.05 -11.84
CA VAL A 39 11.82 -6.88 -10.53
C VAL A 39 12.83 -7.18 -9.45
N PRO A 40 13.51 -6.17 -8.88
CA PRO A 40 14.46 -6.39 -7.80
C PRO A 40 13.76 -6.89 -6.53
N PRO A 41 14.45 -7.70 -5.70
CA PRO A 41 13.95 -8.06 -4.38
C PRO A 41 13.74 -6.81 -3.51
N SER A 42 12.72 -6.85 -2.65
CA SER A 42 12.39 -5.75 -1.75
C SER A 42 11.77 -6.27 -0.45
N GLU A 43 12.16 -5.67 0.67
CA GLU A 43 11.54 -5.81 1.99
C GLU A 43 11.10 -4.44 2.52
N SER A 44 10.52 -3.63 1.66
CA SER A 44 10.08 -2.27 2.01
C SER A 44 8.95 -2.24 3.05
N GLY A 45 8.29 -3.36 3.33
CA GLY A 45 7.37 -3.49 4.47
C GLY A 45 8.03 -3.18 5.81
N HIS A 46 9.36 -3.38 5.90
CA HIS A 46 10.19 -3.07 7.06
C HIS A 46 10.76 -1.65 7.08
N MET A 47 10.48 -0.82 6.07
CA MET A 47 10.79 0.61 6.13
C MET A 47 9.98 1.28 7.24
N THR A 48 10.58 2.28 7.88
CA THR A 48 9.89 3.07 8.91
C THR A 48 8.67 3.80 8.33
N LEU A 49 7.57 3.80 9.06
CA LEU A 49 6.38 4.59 8.75
C LEU A 49 6.76 6.07 8.56
N PRO A 50 6.21 6.76 7.55
CA PRO A 50 6.46 8.18 7.35
C PRO A 50 6.10 8.99 8.59
N ASP A 51 6.96 9.93 9.01
CA ASP A 51 6.63 10.81 10.12
C ASP A 51 5.41 11.67 9.78
N ALA A 52 4.42 11.60 10.66
CA ALA A 52 3.20 12.39 10.54
C ALA A 52 2.74 12.84 11.93
N ARG A 53 2.73 14.16 12.13
CA ARG A 53 2.38 14.77 13.41
C ARG A 53 1.05 14.29 13.97
N ALA A 54 0.07 14.04 13.11
CA ALA A 54 -1.26 13.55 13.50
C ALA A 54 -1.25 12.15 14.11
N PHE A 55 -0.18 11.37 13.90
CA PHE A 55 -0.08 9.97 14.35
C PHE A 55 0.96 9.76 15.46
N ARG A 56 1.55 10.81 16.05
CA ARG A 56 2.61 10.69 17.06
C ARG A 56 2.21 9.77 18.23
N THR A 57 1.05 10.00 18.82
CA THR A 57 0.56 9.17 19.95
C THR A 57 0.37 7.71 19.54
N LEU A 58 -0.14 7.45 18.33
CA LEU A 58 -0.24 6.10 17.78
C LEU A 58 1.16 5.48 17.62
N TYR A 59 2.11 6.23 17.08
CA TYR A 59 3.49 5.76 16.89
C TYR A 59 4.17 5.42 18.21
N ASP A 60 3.95 6.21 19.25
CA ASP A 60 4.50 5.94 20.58
C ASP A 60 3.95 4.64 21.17
N VAL A 61 2.68 4.33 20.91
CA VAL A 61 2.08 3.04 21.30
C VAL A 61 2.67 1.89 20.47
N LEU A 62 2.77 2.05 19.15
CA LEU A 62 3.30 1.01 18.28
C LEU A 62 4.79 0.72 18.52
N ARG A 63 5.59 1.72 18.88
CA ARG A 63 7.02 1.55 19.19
C ARG A 63 7.32 0.64 20.37
N ARG A 64 6.36 0.42 21.26
CA ARG A 64 6.52 -0.52 22.39
C ARG A 64 6.80 -1.95 21.90
N ASP A 65 6.12 -2.35 20.84
CA ASP A 65 6.26 -3.69 20.25
C ASP A 65 7.15 -3.67 18.98
N PHE A 66 7.24 -2.52 18.33
CA PHE A 66 7.96 -2.30 17.06
C PHE A 66 8.87 -1.08 17.16
N PRO A 67 10.07 -1.18 17.79
CA PRO A 67 10.96 -0.02 18.01
C PRO A 67 11.29 0.75 16.73
N HIS A 68 11.46 0.05 15.59
CA HIS A 68 11.76 0.63 14.27
C HIS A 68 10.51 1.09 13.50
N LEU A 69 9.31 0.86 14.04
CA LEU A 69 8.03 1.29 13.50
C LEU A 69 7.87 0.96 12.00
N PRO A 70 7.97 -0.32 11.59
CA PRO A 70 7.89 -0.70 10.19
C PRO A 70 6.51 -0.40 9.58
N LEU A 71 6.43 -0.25 8.25
CA LEU A 71 5.16 -0.05 7.55
C LEU A 71 4.12 -1.09 7.93
N GLU A 72 4.50 -2.36 8.03
CA GLU A 72 3.59 -3.45 8.36
C GLU A 72 3.06 -3.42 9.81
N ALA A 73 3.68 -2.64 10.71
CA ALA A 73 3.13 -2.45 12.05
C ALA A 73 1.74 -1.81 12.02
N ALA A 74 1.45 -1.01 10.98
CA ALA A 74 0.16 -0.35 10.77
C ALA A 74 -0.54 -0.82 9.50
N LEU A 75 0.20 -1.09 8.40
CA LEU A 75 -0.32 -1.35 7.07
C LEU A 75 -0.40 -2.85 6.74
N SER A 76 -1.07 -3.61 7.58
CA SER A 76 -1.32 -5.04 7.42
C SER A 76 -2.64 -5.41 8.10
N GLY A 77 -3.10 -6.66 7.94
CA GLY A 77 -4.24 -7.16 8.72
C GLY A 77 -4.01 -7.03 10.22
N PRO A 78 -2.92 -7.57 10.78
CA PRO A 78 -2.56 -7.34 12.19
C PRO A 78 -2.38 -5.85 12.55
N GLY A 79 -1.88 -5.03 11.61
CA GLY A 79 -1.80 -3.58 11.76
C GLY A 79 -3.17 -2.93 11.97
N LEU A 80 -4.16 -3.36 11.20
CA LEU A 80 -5.54 -2.89 11.34
C LEU A 80 -6.10 -3.21 12.74
N THR A 81 -5.82 -4.40 13.29
CA THR A 81 -6.18 -4.75 14.68
C THR A 81 -5.50 -3.82 15.69
N ARG A 82 -4.21 -3.49 15.52
CA ARG A 82 -3.49 -2.56 16.40
C ARG A 82 -4.08 -1.15 16.36
N LEU A 83 -4.40 -0.66 15.16
CA LEU A 83 -5.08 0.63 14.97
C LEU A 83 -6.46 0.65 15.65
N HIS A 84 -7.20 -0.45 15.54
CA HIS A 84 -8.50 -0.57 16.18
C HIS A 84 -8.37 -0.53 17.70
N ARG A 85 -7.47 -1.34 18.26
CA ARG A 85 -7.18 -1.35 19.70
C ARG A 85 -6.74 0.03 20.21
N PHE A 86 -5.94 0.76 19.45
CA PHE A 86 -5.53 2.12 19.80
C PHE A 86 -6.73 3.07 19.91
N HIS A 87 -7.71 2.95 19.01
CA HIS A 87 -8.86 3.87 18.96
C HIS A 87 -10.01 3.51 19.91
N THR A 88 -10.16 2.23 20.24
CA THR A 88 -11.34 1.71 20.96
C THR A 88 -10.99 1.01 22.27
N GLY A 89 -9.76 0.56 22.44
CA GLY A 89 -9.36 -0.34 23.53
C GLY A 89 -9.66 -1.82 23.25
N GLU A 90 -10.45 -2.12 22.22
CA GLU A 90 -10.91 -3.47 21.88
C GLU A 90 -9.95 -4.14 20.87
N THR A 91 -9.82 -5.46 21.00
CA THR A 91 -9.04 -6.28 20.06
C THR A 91 -9.99 -7.13 19.23
N LEU A 92 -10.14 -6.79 17.97
CA LEU A 92 -10.94 -7.51 16.99
C LEU A 92 -10.03 -8.06 15.88
N LYS A 93 -10.50 -9.13 15.21
CA LYS A 93 -9.84 -9.64 14.01
C LYS A 93 -10.02 -8.68 12.83
N PRO A 94 -9.11 -8.68 11.83
CA PRO A 94 -9.19 -7.79 10.69
C PRO A 94 -10.51 -7.86 9.92
N ASP A 95 -11.06 -9.06 9.74
CA ASP A 95 -12.34 -9.31 9.06
C ASP A 95 -13.53 -8.74 9.83
N GLU A 96 -13.54 -8.84 11.16
CA GLU A 96 -14.56 -8.24 12.02
C GLU A 96 -14.51 -6.70 11.93
N ILE A 97 -13.32 -6.11 11.97
CA ILE A 97 -13.13 -4.67 11.82
C ILE A 97 -13.63 -4.18 10.46
N LEU A 98 -13.29 -4.92 9.41
CA LEU A 98 -13.69 -4.59 8.04
C LEU A 98 -15.21 -4.74 7.82
N ALA A 99 -15.85 -5.69 8.52
CA ALA A 99 -17.31 -5.84 8.52
C ALA A 99 -18.01 -4.70 9.27
N GLN A 100 -17.52 -4.33 10.46
CA GLN A 100 -18.09 -3.25 11.28
C GLN A 100 -17.80 -1.85 10.74
N LYS A 101 -16.72 -1.68 9.96
CA LYS A 101 -16.28 -0.42 9.34
C LYS A 101 -16.11 0.74 10.34
N PRO A 102 -15.39 0.58 11.47
CA PRO A 102 -15.20 1.65 12.45
C PRO A 102 -14.43 2.81 11.82
N ARG A 103 -15.12 3.93 11.62
CA ARG A 103 -14.63 5.06 10.81
C ARG A 103 -13.28 5.60 11.26
N ARG A 104 -13.03 5.72 12.57
CA ARG A 104 -11.75 6.26 13.08
C ARG A 104 -10.59 5.34 12.74
N THR A 105 -10.76 4.03 12.95
CA THR A 105 -9.74 3.02 12.63
C THR A 105 -9.43 3.01 11.14
N LEU A 106 -10.46 2.89 10.29
CA LEU A 106 -10.27 2.82 8.85
C LEU A 106 -9.70 4.12 8.27
N ARG A 107 -10.09 5.29 8.82
CA ARG A 107 -9.51 6.57 8.40
C ARG A 107 -8.02 6.66 8.71
N SER A 108 -7.59 6.19 9.89
CA SER A 108 -6.16 6.15 10.22
C SER A 108 -5.39 5.21 9.30
N PHE A 109 -5.94 4.02 9.02
CA PHE A 109 -5.33 3.08 8.08
C PHE A 109 -5.20 3.68 6.67
N VAL A 110 -6.28 4.27 6.13
CA VAL A 110 -6.30 4.89 4.80
C VAL A 110 -5.34 6.08 4.70
N ALA A 111 -5.27 6.90 5.74
CA ALA A 111 -4.36 8.04 5.79
C ALA A 111 -2.88 7.59 5.80
N LEU A 112 -2.53 6.62 6.64
CA LEU A 112 -1.18 6.05 6.68
C LEU A 112 -0.82 5.36 5.37
N LEU A 113 -1.78 4.65 4.76
CA LEU A 113 -1.59 4.03 3.44
C LEU A 113 -1.30 5.07 2.37
N GLY A 114 -2.05 6.18 2.33
CA GLY A 114 -1.81 7.28 1.40
C GLY A 114 -0.43 7.89 1.56
N LEU A 115 -0.02 8.17 2.80
CA LEU A 115 1.31 8.69 3.13
C LEU A 115 2.44 7.75 2.70
N ALA A 116 2.35 6.48 3.05
CA ALA A 116 3.36 5.48 2.70
C ALA A 116 3.43 5.26 1.19
N ALA A 117 2.28 5.07 0.55
CA ALA A 117 2.18 4.87 -0.90
C ALA A 117 2.76 6.04 -1.69
N SER A 118 2.52 7.29 -1.26
CA SER A 118 3.08 8.46 -1.95
C SER A 118 4.61 8.49 -1.86
N GLY A 119 5.18 8.19 -0.70
CA GLY A 119 6.64 8.11 -0.52
C GLY A 119 7.25 7.00 -1.39
N LEU A 120 6.65 5.82 -1.37
CA LEU A 120 7.08 4.68 -2.20
C LEU A 120 6.98 4.97 -3.70
N CYS A 121 5.89 5.60 -4.15
CA CYS A 121 5.74 5.99 -5.55
C CYS A 121 6.80 7.00 -6.00
N LEU A 122 7.15 7.97 -5.17
CA LEU A 122 8.21 8.93 -5.48
C LEU A 122 9.59 8.30 -5.44
N SER A 123 9.89 7.45 -4.44
CA SER A 123 11.19 6.78 -4.34
C SER A 123 11.52 5.93 -5.56
N HIS A 124 10.52 5.37 -6.20
CA HIS A 124 10.66 4.50 -7.37
C HIS A 124 10.20 5.15 -8.67
N MET A 125 9.76 6.42 -8.64
CA MET A 125 9.16 7.11 -9.79
C MET A 125 8.13 6.24 -10.51
N ALA A 126 7.16 5.71 -9.74
CA ALA A 126 6.19 4.71 -10.18
C ALA A 126 5.14 5.30 -11.15
N THR A 127 5.60 5.97 -12.21
CA THR A 127 4.76 6.65 -13.21
C THR A 127 3.91 5.69 -14.04
N GLY A 128 4.28 4.41 -14.10
CA GLY A 128 3.49 3.35 -14.71
C GLY A 128 2.27 2.92 -13.88
N GLY A 129 2.15 3.37 -12.61
CA GLY A 129 1.00 3.15 -11.75
C GLY A 129 1.30 2.46 -10.43
N LEU A 130 0.40 2.66 -9.48
CA LEU A 130 0.34 1.97 -8.19
C LEU A 130 -0.74 0.88 -8.25
N TYR A 131 -0.38 -0.33 -7.90
CA TYR A 131 -1.25 -1.50 -7.88
C TYR A 131 -1.35 -2.06 -6.46
N LEU A 132 -2.53 -1.98 -5.86
CA LEU A 132 -2.80 -2.59 -4.57
C LEU A 132 -3.18 -4.06 -4.75
N ILE A 133 -2.61 -4.96 -3.94
CA ILE A 133 -2.89 -6.40 -3.99
C ILE A 133 -3.02 -6.98 -2.58
N GLY A 134 -3.74 -8.08 -2.44
CA GLY A 134 -3.91 -8.82 -1.19
C GLY A 134 -5.28 -8.68 -0.55
N GLY A 135 -5.56 -9.53 0.43
CA GLY A 135 -6.88 -9.60 1.06
C GLY A 135 -7.28 -8.30 1.77
N THR A 136 -6.36 -7.72 2.55
CA THR A 136 -6.59 -6.43 3.22
C THR A 136 -6.77 -5.30 2.21
N ALA A 137 -6.00 -5.29 1.11
CA ALA A 137 -6.15 -4.30 0.05
C ALA A 137 -7.54 -4.36 -0.59
N ARG A 138 -8.02 -5.56 -0.93
CA ARG A 138 -9.37 -5.75 -1.50
C ARG A 138 -10.47 -5.30 -0.55
N ALA A 139 -10.35 -5.63 0.72
CA ALA A 139 -11.36 -5.31 1.72
C ALA A 139 -11.42 -3.80 2.04
N ILE A 140 -10.29 -3.10 2.02
CA ILE A 140 -10.23 -1.66 2.29
C ILE A 140 -10.51 -0.80 1.06
N ALA A 141 -10.36 -1.33 -0.16
CA ALA A 141 -10.49 -0.58 -1.42
C ALA A 141 -11.76 0.27 -1.52
N PRO A 142 -12.97 -0.23 -1.14
CA PRO A 142 -14.19 0.58 -1.17
C PRO A 142 -14.15 1.80 -0.23
N GLN A 143 -13.28 1.77 0.78
CA GLN A 143 -13.16 2.83 1.79
C GLN A 143 -12.09 3.89 1.42
N LEU A 144 -11.24 3.65 0.43
CA LEU A 144 -10.14 4.55 0.09
C LEU A 144 -10.65 5.93 -0.31
N LYS A 145 -11.62 6.00 -1.22
CA LYS A 145 -12.18 7.27 -1.69
C LYS A 145 -12.96 8.01 -0.60
N PRO A 146 -13.94 7.40 0.11
CA PRO A 146 -14.71 8.10 1.13
C PRO A 146 -13.91 8.49 2.38
N LEU A 147 -12.75 7.86 2.63
CA LEU A 147 -11.89 8.19 3.77
C LEU A 147 -10.66 9.03 3.41
N GLY A 148 -10.60 9.57 2.18
CA GLY A 148 -9.63 10.58 1.81
C GLY A 148 -8.21 10.05 1.53
N PHE A 149 -8.09 8.91 0.87
CA PHE A 149 -6.77 8.38 0.46
C PHE A 149 -5.94 9.42 -0.30
N THR A 150 -6.56 10.12 -1.25
CA THR A 150 -5.90 11.13 -2.08
C THR A 150 -5.44 12.37 -1.30
N ASP A 151 -6.09 12.68 -0.18
CA ASP A 151 -5.73 13.82 0.67
C ASP A 151 -4.36 13.63 1.32
N MET A 152 -3.93 12.37 1.47
CA MET A 152 -2.63 12.01 2.02
C MET A 152 -1.66 11.52 0.94
N PHE A 153 -2.16 11.04 -0.20
CA PHE A 153 -1.34 10.54 -1.30
C PHE A 153 -0.79 11.68 -2.17
N HIS A 154 -1.61 12.66 -2.54
CA HIS A 154 -1.22 13.69 -3.51
C HIS A 154 -0.31 14.80 -2.93
N PRO A 155 -0.56 15.37 -1.73
CA PRO A 155 0.19 16.55 -1.27
C PRO A 155 1.66 16.23 -0.95
N ARG A 156 2.58 16.61 -1.85
CA ARG A 156 4.02 16.43 -1.72
C ARG A 156 4.82 17.63 -2.26
N GLY A 157 4.32 18.83 -2.00
CA GLY A 157 4.98 20.05 -2.45
C GLY A 157 5.16 20.04 -3.98
N PRO A 158 6.40 20.22 -4.49
CA PRO A 158 6.67 20.30 -5.93
C PRO A 158 6.36 19.00 -6.69
N TYR A 159 6.21 17.86 -6.00
CA TYR A 159 5.92 16.55 -6.61
C TYR A 159 4.43 16.19 -6.63
N THR A 160 3.56 17.11 -6.18
CA THR A 160 2.10 16.90 -6.12
C THR A 160 1.52 16.51 -7.49
N ASP A 161 1.95 17.16 -8.56
CA ASP A 161 1.41 16.90 -9.90
C ASP A 161 1.87 15.54 -10.47
N ILE A 162 3.06 15.07 -10.10
CA ILE A 162 3.49 13.71 -10.43
C ILE A 162 2.54 12.71 -9.77
N LEU A 163 2.29 12.85 -8.47
CA LEU A 163 1.43 11.92 -7.73
C LEU A 163 -0.03 11.94 -8.20
N LYS A 164 -0.57 13.11 -8.57
CA LYS A 164 -1.91 13.20 -9.17
C LYS A 164 -2.03 12.45 -10.50
N ASN A 165 -0.93 12.32 -11.23
CA ASN A 165 -0.89 11.60 -12.49
C ASN A 165 -0.65 10.10 -12.36
N ILE A 166 -0.24 9.60 -11.19
CA ILE A 166 -0.08 8.16 -10.97
C ILE A 166 -1.46 7.49 -10.82
N PRO A 167 -1.86 6.60 -11.74
CA PRO A 167 -3.11 5.86 -11.57
C PRO A 167 -2.97 4.84 -10.45
N VAL A 168 -4.03 4.69 -9.65
CA VAL A 168 -4.09 3.67 -8.59
C VAL A 168 -5.13 2.63 -8.94
N SER A 169 -4.74 1.36 -8.90
CA SER A 169 -5.59 0.23 -9.27
C SER A 169 -5.54 -0.88 -8.23
N LEU A 170 -6.59 -1.70 -8.19
CA LEU A 170 -6.68 -2.89 -7.37
C LEU A 170 -6.50 -4.14 -8.24
N VAL A 171 -5.59 -5.02 -7.83
CA VAL A 171 -5.47 -6.36 -8.40
C VAL A 171 -6.48 -7.27 -7.71
N THR A 172 -7.45 -7.78 -8.47
CA THR A 172 -8.56 -8.61 -7.97
C THR A 172 -8.37 -10.10 -8.22
N ASP A 173 -7.37 -10.48 -9.01
CA ASP A 173 -7.04 -11.88 -9.30
C ASP A 173 -6.23 -12.48 -8.14
N ASP A 174 -6.80 -13.48 -7.47
CA ASP A 174 -6.14 -14.19 -6.35
C ASP A 174 -4.88 -14.94 -6.79
N ASN A 175 -4.81 -15.33 -8.06
CA ASN A 175 -3.68 -16.06 -8.64
C ASN A 175 -2.64 -15.14 -9.29
N ALA A 176 -2.78 -13.81 -9.18
CA ALA A 176 -1.88 -12.86 -9.85
C ALA A 176 -0.40 -13.08 -9.44
N ALA A 177 -0.15 -13.35 -8.16
CA ALA A 177 1.20 -13.62 -7.66
C ALA A 177 1.78 -14.92 -8.27
N LEU A 178 1.00 -16.00 -8.28
CA LEU A 178 1.42 -17.28 -8.88
C LEU A 178 1.70 -17.15 -10.38
N ARG A 179 0.86 -16.41 -11.11
CA ARG A 179 1.11 -16.13 -12.54
C ARG A 179 2.39 -15.33 -12.74
N GLY A 180 2.66 -14.36 -11.84
CA GLY A 180 3.90 -13.59 -11.85
C GLY A 180 5.13 -14.48 -11.65
N CYS A 181 5.10 -15.37 -10.66
CA CYS A 181 6.15 -16.35 -10.39
C CYS A 181 6.37 -17.31 -11.58
N ALA A 182 5.29 -17.85 -12.15
CA ALA A 182 5.38 -18.74 -13.30
C ALA A 182 6.00 -18.05 -14.53
N ARG A 183 5.60 -16.80 -14.79
CA ARG A 183 6.19 -15.98 -15.87
C ARG A 183 7.67 -15.72 -15.63
N HIS A 184 8.04 -15.35 -14.41
CA HIS A 184 9.44 -15.09 -14.05
C HIS A 184 10.30 -16.34 -14.23
N LEU A 185 9.84 -17.49 -13.71
CA LEU A 185 10.53 -18.75 -13.88
C LEU A 185 10.75 -19.10 -15.35
N TRP A 186 9.73 -18.91 -16.19
CA TRP A 186 9.86 -19.18 -17.62
C TRP A 186 10.85 -18.24 -18.32
N GLN A 187 10.98 -17.01 -17.87
CA GLN A 187 11.99 -16.07 -18.37
C GLN A 187 13.41 -16.48 -17.97
N CYS A 188 13.60 -17.07 -16.79
CA CYS A 188 14.89 -17.56 -16.32
C CYS A 188 15.35 -18.85 -17.00
N LEU A 189 14.44 -19.61 -17.62
CA LEU A 189 14.73 -20.86 -18.33
C LEU A 189 15.02 -20.68 -19.84
N LYS A 190 14.93 -19.46 -20.33
CA LYS A 190 15.30 -19.07 -21.71
C LYS A 190 16.68 -18.46 -21.77
#